data_e8879afa98dddcf319c600cd74eabd3d
#
_entry.id   e8879afa98dddcf319c600cd74eabd3d
#
_cell.length_a   1.000
_cell.length_b   1.000
_cell.length_c   1.000
_cell.angle_alpha   90.00
_cell.angle_beta   90.00
_cell.angle_gamma   90.00
#
_symmetry.space_group_name_H-M   'P 1'
#
loop_
_entity.id
_entity.type
_entity.pdbx_description
1 polymer ?
#
loop_
_entity_poly.entity_id
_entity_poly.type
_entity_poly.pdbx_seq_one_letter_code
_entity_poly.pdbx_strand_id
1 'polypeptide(L)'
;MTIKLTEHAMPFLAYLDQWYAQLSDLPLAEVIAGEPERVALISIDVINGFCVSGPLASERVGRLVNPVSELFSRAYAAGMRNFALTQDTHDPAAPEFAVYPPHCLRGTRESEAVAELKALPFYDSIAIFPKNSISSQIGTGLGAWIAARPQIDRFIVVGDCSDLCTYQAAMQLRLEANAGNFARRVIVPADAVDTFDTPVAVAHDLGIYAHDGELHHVLFLHHMAMNGIEVVRRVSS
;
A
#
# COMPACT_ATOMS: atom_id res chain seq x y z
N MET A 1 20.22 25.52 15.29
CA MET A 1 19.75 25.86 13.93
C MET A 1 18.24 25.64 13.91
N THR A 2 17.47 26.68 13.62
CA THR A 2 16.00 26.55 13.54
C THR A 2 15.62 26.24 12.08
N ILE A 3 14.95 25.12 11.85
CA ILE A 3 14.42 24.76 10.53
C ILE A 3 13.10 25.49 10.33
N LYS A 4 12.94 26.17 9.20
CA LYS A 4 11.72 26.91 8.80
C LYS A 4 11.22 26.37 7.46
N LEU A 5 10.45 25.29 7.51
CA LEU A 5 9.93 24.62 6.31
C LEU A 5 9.07 25.56 5.45
N THR A 6 8.23 26.39 6.08
CA THR A 6 7.35 27.32 5.36
C THR A 6 8.09 28.34 4.49
N GLU A 7 9.35 28.63 4.81
CA GLU A 7 10.16 29.58 4.04
C GLU A 7 10.97 28.89 2.92
N HIS A 8 11.29 27.60 3.06
CA HIS A 8 12.26 26.91 2.19
C HIS A 8 11.65 25.79 1.34
N ALA A 9 10.48 25.23 1.72
CA ALA A 9 9.92 24.07 1.05
C ALA A 9 9.16 24.37 -0.25
N MET A 10 8.72 25.61 -0.47
CA MET A 10 7.87 25.96 -1.64
C MET A 10 8.41 25.51 -3.00
N PRO A 11 9.71 25.69 -3.33
CA PRO A 11 10.24 25.21 -4.61
C PRO A 11 10.17 23.69 -4.75
N PHE A 12 10.35 22.95 -3.64
CA PHE A 12 10.29 21.51 -3.64
C PHE A 12 8.83 20.99 -3.73
N LEU A 13 7.90 21.67 -3.07
CA LEU A 13 6.47 21.35 -3.20
C LEU A 13 6.00 21.56 -4.65
N ALA A 14 6.36 22.67 -5.27
CA ALA A 14 6.05 22.90 -6.70
C ALA A 14 6.69 21.85 -7.63
N TYR A 15 7.88 21.35 -7.29
CA TYR A 15 8.50 20.24 -8.00
C TYR A 15 7.71 18.94 -7.83
N LEU A 16 7.26 18.63 -6.62
CA LEU A 16 6.44 17.44 -6.34
C LEU A 16 5.12 17.45 -7.11
N ASP A 17 4.43 18.61 -7.16
CA ASP A 17 3.21 18.79 -7.95
C ASP A 17 3.44 18.46 -9.44
N GLN A 18 4.53 19.00 -10.01
CA GLN A 18 4.88 18.74 -11.40
C GLN A 18 5.26 17.28 -11.65
N TRP A 19 6.05 16.69 -10.76
CA TRP A 19 6.44 15.29 -10.84
C TRP A 19 5.22 14.37 -10.80
N TYR A 20 4.31 14.58 -9.86
CA TYR A 20 3.10 13.77 -9.72
C TYR A 20 2.19 13.89 -10.95
N ALA A 21 2.01 15.10 -11.45
CA ALA A 21 1.21 15.35 -12.65
C ALA A 21 1.79 14.69 -13.94
N GLN A 22 3.09 14.38 -13.95
CA GLN A 22 3.77 13.72 -15.07
C GLN A 22 3.76 12.18 -14.99
N LEU A 23 3.22 11.59 -13.92
CA LEU A 23 3.12 10.13 -13.81
C LEU A 23 2.32 9.57 -14.99
N SER A 24 2.88 8.57 -15.65
CA SER A 24 2.28 7.91 -16.82
C SER A 24 1.50 6.66 -16.42
N ASP A 25 0.55 6.27 -17.25
CA ASP A 25 -0.08 4.97 -17.15
C ASP A 25 0.90 3.88 -17.58
N LEU A 26 0.79 2.71 -16.96
CA LEU A 26 1.54 1.52 -17.32
C LEU A 26 0.54 0.41 -17.72
N PRO A 27 0.54 -0.06 -18.97
CA PRO A 27 -0.34 -1.16 -19.37
C PRO A 27 -0.05 -2.44 -18.58
N LEU A 28 -1.08 -3.11 -18.07
CA LEU A 28 -0.93 -4.40 -17.38
C LEU A 28 -0.26 -5.44 -18.28
N ALA A 29 -0.55 -5.42 -19.57
CA ALA A 29 0.09 -6.30 -20.56
C ALA A 29 1.63 -6.11 -20.59
N GLU A 30 2.12 -4.90 -20.39
CA GLU A 30 3.56 -4.59 -20.31
C GLU A 30 4.18 -5.10 -19.00
N VAL A 31 3.45 -5.00 -17.90
CA VAL A 31 3.89 -5.59 -16.61
C VAL A 31 4.00 -7.10 -16.74
N ILE A 32 3.00 -7.74 -17.33
CA ILE A 32 2.94 -9.21 -17.50
C ILE A 32 3.98 -9.68 -18.53
N ALA A 33 4.14 -8.95 -19.63
CA ALA A 33 5.08 -9.27 -20.73
C ALA A 33 5.00 -10.74 -21.20
N GLY A 34 3.78 -11.31 -21.22
CA GLY A 34 3.54 -12.71 -21.62
C GLY A 34 3.85 -13.77 -20.55
N GLU A 35 4.31 -13.37 -19.35
CA GLU A 35 4.73 -14.28 -18.27
C GLU A 35 3.93 -13.97 -16.96
N PRO A 36 2.62 -14.22 -16.92
CA PRO A 36 1.78 -13.86 -15.76
C PRO A 36 2.18 -14.57 -14.46
N GLU A 37 2.85 -15.72 -14.55
CA GLU A 37 3.37 -16.46 -13.39
C GLU A 37 4.55 -15.77 -12.69
N ARG A 38 5.18 -14.79 -13.35
CA ARG A 38 6.29 -13.99 -12.81
C ARG A 38 5.81 -12.72 -12.10
N VAL A 39 4.51 -12.44 -12.09
CA VAL A 39 3.95 -11.24 -11.49
C VAL A 39 3.15 -11.60 -10.24
N ALA A 40 3.36 -10.86 -9.15
CA ALA A 40 2.49 -10.89 -7.97
C ALA A 40 1.78 -9.54 -7.79
N LEU A 41 0.52 -9.59 -7.37
CA LEU A 41 -0.24 -8.43 -6.91
C LEU A 41 -0.50 -8.59 -5.41
N ILE A 42 -0.01 -7.62 -4.63
CA ILE A 42 -0.10 -7.60 -3.17
C ILE A 42 -0.94 -6.40 -2.76
N SER A 43 -2.05 -6.65 -2.07
CA SER A 43 -2.88 -5.60 -1.45
C SER A 43 -2.53 -5.48 0.02
N ILE A 44 -2.26 -4.25 0.44
CA ILE A 44 -1.90 -3.89 1.80
C ILE A 44 -3.12 -3.26 2.44
N ASP A 45 -3.65 -3.89 3.47
CA ASP A 45 -4.65 -3.37 4.40
C ASP A 45 -5.95 -2.82 3.78
N VAL A 46 -6.35 -3.28 2.59
CA VAL A 46 -7.68 -2.95 2.04
C VAL A 46 -8.74 -3.78 2.81
N ILE A 47 -8.94 -3.36 4.05
CA ILE A 47 -9.78 -4.02 5.07
C ILE A 47 -10.86 -3.08 5.60
N ASN A 48 -11.86 -3.65 6.26
CA ASN A 48 -13.00 -2.86 6.74
C ASN A 48 -12.60 -1.76 7.73
N GLY A 49 -11.59 -2.00 8.58
CA GLY A 49 -11.15 -1.08 9.62
C GLY A 49 -10.55 0.23 9.10
N PHE A 50 -10.02 0.23 7.87
CA PHE A 50 -9.47 1.43 7.23
C PHE A 50 -10.34 1.96 6.10
N CYS A 51 -11.07 1.08 5.40
CA CYS A 51 -11.83 1.46 4.21
C CYS A 51 -13.31 1.75 4.49
N VAL A 52 -13.90 1.18 5.56
CA VAL A 52 -15.36 1.18 5.75
C VAL A 52 -15.77 1.76 7.08
N SER A 53 -15.28 1.24 8.19
CA SER A 53 -15.73 1.63 9.53
C SER A 53 -14.73 1.20 10.59
N GLY A 54 -14.49 2.05 11.56
CA GLY A 54 -13.56 1.84 12.66
C GLY A 54 -12.92 3.16 13.07
N PRO A 55 -12.14 3.17 14.15
CA PRO A 55 -11.53 4.40 14.66
C PRO A 55 -10.49 5.02 13.70
N LEU A 56 -9.94 4.23 12.77
CA LEU A 56 -8.99 4.69 11.76
C LEU A 56 -9.56 4.64 10.32
N ALA A 57 -10.87 4.41 10.17
CA ALA A 57 -11.48 4.44 8.85
C ALA A 57 -11.40 5.84 8.23
N SER A 58 -10.99 5.89 6.97
CA SER A 58 -10.82 7.12 6.20
C SER A 58 -11.57 7.05 4.88
N GLU A 59 -12.31 8.10 4.54
CA GLU A 59 -12.97 8.20 3.24
C GLU A 59 -11.96 8.20 2.07
N ARG A 60 -10.77 8.78 2.28
CA ARG A 60 -9.68 8.73 1.28
C ARG A 60 -9.28 7.29 0.99
N VAL A 61 -8.99 6.51 2.04
CA VAL A 61 -8.63 5.09 1.95
C VAL A 61 -9.78 4.26 1.39
N GLY A 62 -11.01 4.55 1.78
CA GLY A 62 -12.21 3.88 1.24
C GLY A 62 -12.37 3.99 -0.27
N ARG A 63 -11.84 5.06 -0.91
CA ARG A 63 -11.87 5.22 -2.37
C ARG A 63 -11.00 4.21 -3.11
N LEU A 64 -10.04 3.56 -2.43
CA LEU A 64 -9.16 2.54 -2.99
C LEU A 64 -9.87 1.23 -3.30
N VAL A 65 -11.00 0.96 -2.65
CA VAL A 65 -11.70 -0.32 -2.75
C VAL A 65 -11.99 -0.69 -4.21
N ASN A 66 -12.56 0.22 -4.98
CA ASN A 66 -12.91 -0.03 -6.38
C ASN A 66 -11.68 -0.21 -7.28
N PRO A 67 -10.72 0.73 -7.36
CA PRO A 67 -9.55 0.57 -8.23
C PRO A 67 -8.73 -0.68 -7.88
N VAL A 68 -8.62 -1.05 -6.59
CA VAL A 68 -7.91 -2.26 -6.18
C VAL A 68 -8.66 -3.52 -6.62
N SER A 69 -9.96 -3.64 -6.34
CA SER A 69 -10.75 -4.83 -6.72
C SER A 69 -10.83 -5.01 -8.24
N GLU A 70 -10.94 -3.92 -8.99
CA GLU A 70 -10.89 -3.94 -10.46
C GLU A 70 -9.53 -4.39 -10.98
N LEU A 71 -8.43 -3.94 -10.38
CA LEU A 71 -7.09 -4.37 -10.75
C LEU A 71 -6.89 -5.86 -10.48
N PHE A 72 -7.35 -6.39 -9.33
CA PHE A 72 -7.35 -7.83 -9.05
C PHE A 72 -8.11 -8.62 -10.13
N SER A 73 -9.30 -8.16 -10.49
CA SER A 73 -10.13 -8.81 -11.52
C SER A 73 -9.44 -8.83 -12.88
N ARG A 74 -8.87 -7.69 -13.32
CA ARG A 74 -8.14 -7.57 -14.59
C ARG A 74 -6.88 -8.43 -14.60
N ALA A 75 -6.12 -8.43 -13.51
CA ALA A 75 -4.92 -9.24 -13.36
C ALA A 75 -5.23 -10.75 -13.44
N TYR A 76 -6.30 -11.18 -12.77
CA TYR A 76 -6.75 -12.58 -12.87
C TYR A 76 -7.20 -12.97 -14.28
N ALA A 77 -7.97 -12.10 -14.95
CA ALA A 77 -8.39 -12.30 -16.34
C ALA A 77 -7.20 -12.36 -17.32
N ALA A 78 -6.13 -11.61 -17.03
CA ALA A 78 -4.88 -11.62 -17.80
C ALA A 78 -3.95 -12.79 -17.46
N GLY A 79 -4.39 -13.76 -16.64
CA GLY A 79 -3.67 -15.00 -16.37
C GLY A 79 -2.83 -15.00 -15.09
N MET A 80 -2.72 -13.89 -14.36
CA MET A 80 -2.01 -13.87 -13.07
C MET A 80 -2.69 -14.77 -12.03
N ARG A 81 -1.89 -15.40 -11.18
CA ARG A 81 -2.37 -16.29 -10.09
C ARG A 81 -1.66 -16.07 -8.76
N ASN A 82 -0.67 -15.18 -8.69
CA ASN A 82 0.04 -14.89 -7.46
C ASN A 82 -0.57 -13.63 -6.81
N PHE A 83 -1.55 -13.84 -5.96
CA PHE A 83 -2.26 -12.79 -5.23
C PHE A 83 -2.03 -12.93 -3.73
N ALA A 84 -1.81 -11.81 -3.05
CA ALA A 84 -1.65 -11.77 -1.60
C ALA A 84 -2.39 -10.57 -1.01
N LEU A 85 -2.96 -10.75 0.18
CA LEU A 85 -3.48 -9.69 1.04
C LEU A 85 -2.68 -9.69 2.34
N THR A 86 -2.20 -8.54 2.78
CA THR A 86 -1.78 -8.35 4.17
C THR A 86 -2.87 -7.59 4.90
N GLN A 87 -3.12 -7.95 6.15
CA GLN A 87 -4.26 -7.43 6.90
C GLN A 87 -3.84 -7.13 8.33
N ASP A 88 -3.98 -5.88 8.76
CA ASP A 88 -3.83 -5.54 10.16
C ASP A 88 -4.78 -6.39 11.00
N THR A 89 -4.19 -7.11 11.94
CA THR A 89 -4.87 -8.07 12.79
C THR A 89 -4.18 -8.05 14.16
N HIS A 90 -4.48 -6.98 14.91
CA HIS A 90 -3.79 -6.66 16.15
C HIS A 90 -4.24 -7.54 17.31
N ASP A 91 -3.29 -7.89 18.17
CA ASP A 91 -3.60 -8.42 19.48
C ASP A 91 -4.11 -7.29 20.38
N PRO A 92 -5.04 -7.57 21.34
CA PRO A 92 -5.62 -6.52 22.20
C PRO A 92 -4.60 -5.75 23.03
N ALA A 93 -3.41 -6.29 23.25
CA ALA A 93 -2.32 -5.68 24.00
C ALA A 93 -1.19 -5.16 23.08
N ALA A 94 -1.48 -4.88 21.81
CA ALA A 94 -0.47 -4.40 20.88
C ALA A 94 0.17 -3.09 21.37
N PRO A 95 1.52 -3.00 21.44
CA PRO A 95 2.21 -1.77 21.86
C PRO A 95 1.88 -0.56 21.01
N GLU A 96 1.47 -0.76 19.76
CA GLU A 96 1.07 0.27 18.81
C GLU A 96 -0.12 1.11 19.31
N PHE A 97 -0.97 0.54 20.17
CA PHE A 97 -2.10 1.24 20.79
C PHE A 97 -1.71 2.33 21.79
N ALA A 98 -0.41 2.48 22.09
CA ALA A 98 0.10 3.64 22.79
C ALA A 98 0.12 4.92 21.91
N VAL A 99 0.08 4.76 20.58
CA VAL A 99 0.14 5.86 19.59
C VAL A 99 -1.17 5.99 18.81
N TYR A 100 -1.76 4.86 18.42
CA TYR A 100 -3.04 4.79 17.71
C TYR A 100 -4.13 4.23 18.62
N PRO A 101 -5.40 4.61 18.45
CA PRO A 101 -6.49 3.94 19.16
C PRO A 101 -6.54 2.45 18.79
N PRO A 102 -7.06 1.58 19.69
CA PRO A 102 -7.27 0.18 19.33
C PRO A 102 -8.11 0.04 18.06
N HIS A 103 -7.59 -0.68 17.08
CA HIS A 103 -8.19 -0.87 15.75
C HIS A 103 -7.86 -2.27 15.22
N CYS A 104 -8.61 -2.73 14.26
CA CYS A 104 -8.37 -3.97 13.51
C CYS A 104 -8.04 -5.16 14.43
N LEU A 105 -8.74 -5.27 15.56
CA LEU A 105 -8.49 -6.34 16.53
C LEU A 105 -8.75 -7.71 15.90
N ARG A 106 -7.93 -8.69 16.25
CA ARG A 106 -8.05 -10.07 15.83
C ARG A 106 -9.45 -10.63 16.08
N GLY A 107 -10.06 -11.19 15.04
CA GLY A 107 -11.40 -11.79 15.10
C GLY A 107 -12.53 -10.77 15.02
N THR A 108 -12.25 -9.51 14.78
CA THR A 108 -13.28 -8.50 14.49
C THR A 108 -13.45 -8.29 12.99
N ARG A 109 -14.59 -7.73 12.60
CA ARG A 109 -14.88 -7.39 11.20
C ARG A 109 -13.87 -6.36 10.63
N GLU A 110 -13.31 -5.50 11.48
CA GLU A 110 -12.34 -4.50 11.06
C GLU A 110 -11.10 -5.12 10.40
N SER A 111 -10.61 -6.25 10.94
CA SER A 111 -9.42 -6.95 10.43
C SER A 111 -9.67 -7.80 9.18
N GLU A 112 -10.89 -7.81 8.65
CA GLU A 112 -11.23 -8.59 7.47
C GLU A 112 -11.18 -7.74 6.19
N ALA A 113 -10.82 -8.37 5.06
CA ALA A 113 -10.89 -7.75 3.75
C ALA A 113 -12.29 -7.15 3.47
N VAL A 114 -12.33 -6.08 2.69
CA VAL A 114 -13.58 -5.45 2.23
C VAL A 114 -14.43 -6.41 1.41
N ALA A 115 -15.73 -6.14 1.35
CA ALA A 115 -16.70 -7.02 0.68
C ALA A 115 -16.38 -7.21 -0.81
N GLU A 116 -15.89 -6.19 -1.49
CA GLU A 116 -15.54 -6.18 -2.90
C GLU A 116 -14.39 -7.15 -3.21
N LEU A 117 -13.38 -7.23 -2.37
CA LEU A 117 -12.31 -8.23 -2.50
C LEU A 117 -12.83 -9.63 -2.21
N LYS A 118 -13.65 -9.81 -1.17
CA LYS A 118 -14.28 -11.09 -0.84
C LYS A 118 -15.23 -11.61 -1.92
N ALA A 119 -15.82 -10.71 -2.71
CA ALA A 119 -16.69 -11.06 -3.82
C ALA A 119 -15.96 -11.54 -5.09
N LEU A 120 -14.63 -11.45 -5.13
CA LEU A 120 -13.84 -11.94 -6.25
C LEU A 120 -14.02 -13.46 -6.39
N PRO A 121 -14.33 -13.99 -7.59
CA PRO A 121 -14.61 -15.42 -7.79
C PRO A 121 -13.41 -16.33 -7.46
N PHE A 122 -12.22 -15.76 -7.30
CA PHE A 122 -10.98 -16.46 -6.96
C PHE A 122 -10.45 -16.09 -5.56
N TYR A 123 -11.26 -15.43 -4.72
CA TYR A 123 -10.84 -14.97 -3.39
C TYR A 123 -10.22 -16.08 -2.54
N ASP A 124 -10.80 -17.28 -2.55
CA ASP A 124 -10.31 -18.43 -1.79
C ASP A 124 -8.91 -18.91 -2.21
N SER A 125 -8.41 -18.47 -3.37
CA SER A 125 -7.05 -18.76 -3.84
C SER A 125 -6.04 -17.68 -3.47
N ILE A 126 -6.47 -16.56 -2.90
CA ILE A 126 -5.60 -15.47 -2.47
C ILE A 126 -4.91 -15.83 -1.16
N ALA A 127 -3.60 -15.64 -1.08
CA ALA A 127 -2.86 -15.84 0.16
C ALA A 127 -3.11 -14.67 1.12
N ILE A 128 -3.52 -14.96 2.35
CA ILE A 128 -3.83 -13.94 3.36
C ILE A 128 -2.80 -14.00 4.48
N PHE A 129 -2.21 -12.84 4.82
CA PHE A 129 -1.16 -12.68 5.83
C PHE A 129 -1.59 -11.67 6.90
N PRO A 130 -2.10 -12.15 8.06
CA PRO A 130 -2.35 -11.30 9.22
C PRO A 130 -1.03 -10.69 9.71
N LYS A 131 -1.04 -9.39 10.03
CA LYS A 131 0.11 -8.68 10.61
C LYS A 131 -0.31 -7.92 11.88
N ASN A 132 0.61 -7.79 12.84
CA ASN A 132 0.40 -7.10 14.11
C ASN A 132 1.30 -5.85 14.20
N SER A 133 1.64 -5.27 13.07
CA SER A 133 2.43 -4.04 12.94
C SER A 133 2.32 -3.50 11.54
N ILE A 134 2.82 -2.28 11.29
CA ILE A 134 2.89 -1.68 9.95
C ILE A 134 3.71 -2.50 8.94
N SER A 135 4.56 -3.43 9.39
CA SER A 135 5.35 -4.26 8.48
C SER A 135 4.58 -5.47 7.99
N SER A 136 4.44 -5.59 6.67
CA SER A 136 3.84 -6.76 6.03
C SER A 136 4.71 -8.01 6.06
N GLN A 137 5.99 -7.91 6.43
CA GLN A 137 6.93 -9.04 6.40
C GLN A 137 7.38 -9.51 7.79
N ILE A 138 7.51 -8.58 8.76
CA ILE A 138 7.98 -8.91 10.10
C ILE A 138 6.89 -9.71 10.84
N GLY A 139 7.22 -10.93 11.23
CA GLY A 139 6.30 -11.81 11.99
C GLY A 139 5.14 -12.38 11.17
N THR A 140 5.18 -12.27 9.83
CA THR A 140 4.17 -12.81 8.92
C THR A 140 4.73 -13.93 8.04
N GLY A 141 3.85 -14.60 7.29
CA GLY A 141 4.27 -15.61 6.30
C GLY A 141 4.63 -15.03 4.91
N LEU A 142 4.49 -13.71 4.69
CA LEU A 142 4.65 -13.11 3.35
C LEU A 142 6.05 -13.34 2.77
N GLY A 143 7.10 -13.13 3.56
CA GLY A 143 8.49 -13.36 3.11
C GLY A 143 8.73 -14.80 2.69
N ALA A 144 8.22 -15.79 3.45
CA ALA A 144 8.30 -17.21 3.08
C ALA A 144 7.49 -17.53 1.82
N TRP A 145 6.31 -16.92 1.66
CA TRP A 145 5.48 -17.07 0.46
C TRP A 145 6.19 -16.55 -0.80
N ILE A 146 6.89 -15.41 -0.70
CA ILE A 146 7.71 -14.86 -1.79
C ILE A 146 8.90 -15.78 -2.07
N ALA A 147 9.64 -16.20 -1.04
CA ALA A 147 10.81 -17.07 -1.18
C ALA A 147 10.48 -18.43 -1.84
N ALA A 148 9.27 -18.95 -1.59
CA ALA A 148 8.78 -20.18 -2.23
C ALA A 148 8.42 -20.00 -3.72
N ARG A 149 8.49 -18.78 -4.26
CA ARG A 149 8.14 -18.42 -5.65
C ARG A 149 9.28 -17.64 -6.33
N PRO A 150 10.46 -18.25 -6.46
CA PRO A 150 11.66 -17.55 -6.96
C PRO A 150 11.52 -17.03 -8.41
N GLN A 151 10.51 -17.51 -9.15
CA GLN A 151 10.20 -17.04 -10.49
C GLN A 151 9.56 -15.63 -10.49
N ILE A 152 8.98 -15.19 -9.37
CA ILE A 152 8.33 -13.87 -9.28
C ILE A 152 9.40 -12.79 -9.17
N ASP A 153 9.46 -11.92 -10.16
CA ASP A 153 10.38 -10.78 -10.20
C ASP A 153 9.68 -9.43 -10.40
N ARG A 154 8.34 -9.44 -10.55
CA ARG A 154 7.49 -8.25 -10.73
C ARG A 154 6.41 -8.23 -9.66
N PHE A 155 6.37 -7.15 -8.91
CA PHE A 155 5.40 -6.97 -7.81
C PHE A 155 4.62 -5.70 -8.05
N ILE A 156 3.30 -5.80 -8.07
CA ILE A 156 2.39 -4.65 -8.00
C ILE A 156 1.94 -4.56 -6.55
N VAL A 157 2.17 -3.43 -5.91
CA VAL A 157 1.81 -3.18 -4.51
C VAL A 157 0.75 -2.09 -4.46
N VAL A 158 -0.39 -2.37 -3.85
CA VAL A 158 -1.55 -1.50 -3.74
C VAL A 158 -2.07 -1.45 -2.31
N GLY A 159 -2.94 -0.49 -1.98
CA GLY A 159 -3.59 -0.38 -0.67
C GLY A 159 -3.07 0.78 0.17
N ASP A 160 -3.16 0.67 1.50
CA ASP A 160 -2.88 1.77 2.43
C ASP A 160 -1.93 1.39 3.59
N CYS A 161 -1.33 2.33 4.26
CA CYS A 161 -1.21 3.72 3.82
C CYS A 161 0.05 3.89 2.96
N SER A 162 -0.02 4.79 1.97
CA SER A 162 1.08 5.05 1.03
C SER A 162 2.37 5.54 1.69
N ASP A 163 2.31 5.99 2.93
CA ASP A 163 3.43 6.46 3.76
C ASP A 163 3.75 5.55 4.95
N LEU A 164 2.94 4.52 5.21
CA LEU A 164 3.12 3.56 6.31
C LEU A 164 3.25 2.12 5.77
N CYS A 165 2.18 1.34 5.83
CA CYS A 165 2.20 -0.09 5.54
C CYS A 165 2.58 -0.39 4.09
N THR A 166 1.98 0.31 3.12
CA THR A 166 2.30 0.16 1.68
C THR A 166 3.73 0.60 1.38
N TYR A 167 4.17 1.74 1.96
CA TYR A 167 5.56 2.20 1.85
C TYR A 167 6.54 1.13 2.37
N GLN A 168 6.30 0.60 3.57
CA GLN A 168 7.16 -0.44 4.16
C GLN A 168 7.23 -1.68 3.28
N ALA A 169 6.09 -2.16 2.76
CA ALA A 169 6.04 -3.33 1.90
C ALA A 169 6.81 -3.13 0.58
N ALA A 170 6.57 -2.02 -0.11
CA ALA A 170 7.23 -1.69 -1.37
C ALA A 170 8.75 -1.50 -1.19
N MET A 171 9.16 -0.75 -0.17
CA MET A 171 10.58 -0.53 0.16
C MET A 171 11.28 -1.83 0.53
N GLN A 172 10.66 -2.70 1.34
CA GLN A 172 11.26 -3.97 1.72
C GLN A 172 11.54 -4.83 0.49
N LEU A 173 10.56 -4.96 -0.43
CA LEU A 173 10.74 -5.69 -1.68
C LEU A 173 11.91 -5.14 -2.52
N ARG A 174 12.03 -3.82 -2.59
CA ARG A 174 13.12 -3.17 -3.34
C ARG A 174 14.46 -3.35 -2.67
N LEU A 175 14.55 -3.15 -1.36
CA LEU A 175 15.79 -3.25 -0.60
C LEU A 175 16.33 -4.67 -0.54
N GLU A 176 15.48 -5.70 -0.47
CA GLU A 176 15.90 -7.10 -0.59
C GLU A 176 16.58 -7.38 -1.92
N ALA A 177 16.01 -6.87 -3.02
CA ALA A 177 16.62 -7.03 -4.34
C ALA A 177 17.96 -6.30 -4.46
N ASN A 178 18.06 -5.09 -3.89
CA ASN A 178 19.30 -4.33 -3.86
C ASN A 178 20.38 -5.07 -3.04
N ALA A 179 20.03 -5.54 -1.84
CA ALA A 179 20.95 -6.27 -0.97
C ALA A 179 21.39 -7.61 -1.56
N GLY A 180 20.48 -8.31 -2.25
CA GLY A 180 20.73 -9.59 -2.88
C GLY A 180 21.34 -9.51 -4.29
N ASN A 181 21.47 -8.30 -4.86
CA ASN A 181 21.97 -8.05 -6.21
C ASN A 181 21.19 -8.81 -7.31
N PHE A 182 19.87 -8.86 -7.19
CA PHE A 182 19.00 -9.48 -8.20
C PHE A 182 17.96 -8.49 -8.76
N ALA A 183 17.52 -8.76 -9.99
CA ALA A 183 16.50 -7.94 -10.64
C ALA A 183 15.13 -8.19 -10.00
N ARG A 184 14.44 -7.10 -9.65
CA ARG A 184 13.05 -7.11 -9.20
C ARG A 184 12.40 -5.77 -9.57
N ARG A 185 11.26 -5.81 -10.27
CA ARG A 185 10.43 -4.64 -10.46
C ARG A 185 9.42 -4.55 -9.31
N VAL A 186 9.34 -3.40 -8.68
CA VAL A 186 8.30 -3.09 -7.70
C VAL A 186 7.53 -1.89 -8.25
N ILE A 187 6.25 -2.08 -8.49
CA ILE A 187 5.36 -1.13 -9.16
C ILE A 187 4.31 -0.68 -8.16
N VAL A 188 4.15 0.62 -8.03
CA VAL A 188 3.13 1.24 -7.16
C VAL A 188 2.28 2.17 -8.01
N PRO A 189 1.02 1.79 -8.31
CA PRO A 189 0.08 2.66 -9.01
C PRO A 189 -0.53 3.68 -8.05
N ALA A 190 -0.33 4.97 -8.33
CA ALA A 190 -0.76 6.07 -7.47
C ALA A 190 -2.28 6.14 -7.26
N ASP A 191 -3.07 5.65 -8.22
CA ASP A 191 -4.53 5.60 -8.13
C ASP A 191 -5.08 4.43 -7.28
N ALA A 192 -4.19 3.49 -6.91
CA ALA A 192 -4.54 2.31 -6.11
C ALA A 192 -3.81 2.26 -4.76
N VAL A 193 -3.22 3.37 -4.34
CA VAL A 193 -2.64 3.59 -3.01
C VAL A 193 -3.07 4.96 -2.50
N ASP A 194 -3.28 5.12 -1.20
CA ASP A 194 -3.55 6.42 -0.57
C ASP A 194 -3.22 6.34 0.93
N THR A 195 -3.42 7.44 1.65
CA THR A 195 -3.29 7.51 3.10
C THR A 195 -4.44 8.33 3.72
N PHE A 196 -4.55 8.30 5.04
CA PHE A 196 -5.54 9.08 5.77
C PHE A 196 -5.17 10.58 5.80
N ASP A 197 -6.11 11.41 6.24
CA ASP A 197 -5.91 12.83 6.47
C ASP A 197 -6.36 13.22 7.87
N THR A 198 -5.56 14.00 8.57
CA THR A 198 -5.88 14.60 9.86
C THR A 198 -5.54 16.09 9.82
N PRO A 199 -6.51 16.96 9.50
CA PRO A 199 -6.27 18.39 9.43
C PRO A 199 -5.71 18.97 10.72
N VAL A 200 -4.84 19.98 10.63
CA VAL A 200 -4.15 20.61 11.77
C VAL A 200 -5.14 21.06 12.86
N ALA A 201 -6.28 21.61 12.47
CA ALA A 201 -7.29 22.06 13.45
C ALA A 201 -7.89 20.87 14.23
N VAL A 202 -8.22 19.77 13.54
CA VAL A 202 -8.73 18.54 14.15
C VAL A 202 -7.69 17.92 15.08
N ALA A 203 -6.44 17.85 14.62
CA ALA A 203 -5.34 17.31 15.40
C ALA A 203 -5.11 18.11 16.71
N HIS A 204 -5.17 19.43 16.62
CA HIS A 204 -5.06 20.31 17.78
C HIS A 204 -6.19 20.07 18.81
N ASP A 205 -7.44 19.98 18.33
CA ASP A 205 -8.60 19.80 19.19
C ASP A 205 -8.62 18.43 19.88
N LEU A 206 -8.10 17.40 19.21
CA LEU A 206 -8.00 16.04 19.73
C LEU A 206 -6.71 15.73 20.49
N GLY A 207 -5.71 16.63 20.45
CA GLY A 207 -4.40 16.39 21.06
C GLY A 207 -3.59 15.27 20.41
N ILE A 208 -3.74 15.07 19.09
CA ILE A 208 -3.03 14.07 18.30
C ILE A 208 -2.13 14.75 17.25
N TYR A 209 -1.35 13.96 16.51
CA TYR A 209 -0.55 14.49 15.42
C TYR A 209 -1.40 14.82 14.18
N ALA A 210 -1.14 15.98 13.58
CA ALA A 210 -1.68 16.32 12.28
C ALA A 210 -1.01 15.48 11.18
N HIS A 211 -1.79 15.14 10.15
CA HIS A 211 -1.32 14.36 9.02
C HIS A 211 -1.98 14.87 7.73
N ASP A 212 -1.22 15.57 6.91
CA ASP A 212 -1.67 16.05 5.62
C ASP A 212 -1.60 14.91 4.61
N GLY A 213 -2.76 14.35 4.26
CA GLY A 213 -2.85 13.16 3.41
C GLY A 213 -2.32 13.38 2.01
N GLU A 214 -2.51 14.56 1.39
CA GLU A 214 -2.00 14.84 0.05
C GLU A 214 -0.48 14.97 0.05
N LEU A 215 0.05 15.74 1.00
CA LEU A 215 1.49 15.93 1.12
C LEU A 215 2.22 14.62 1.39
N HIS A 216 1.74 13.83 2.36
CA HIS A 216 2.36 12.54 2.69
C HIS A 216 2.26 11.57 1.51
N HIS A 217 1.10 11.46 0.87
CA HIS A 217 0.94 10.60 -0.29
C HIS A 217 1.96 10.91 -1.40
N VAL A 218 2.02 12.15 -1.86
CA VAL A 218 2.92 12.54 -2.95
C VAL A 218 4.38 12.44 -2.54
N LEU A 219 4.73 12.89 -1.32
CA LEU A 219 6.09 12.85 -0.81
C LEU A 219 6.63 11.43 -0.70
N PHE A 220 5.83 10.48 -0.17
CA PHE A 220 6.27 9.11 0.00
C PHE A 220 6.29 8.33 -1.31
N LEU A 221 5.38 8.62 -2.25
CA LEU A 221 5.48 8.10 -3.62
C LEU A 221 6.77 8.57 -4.30
N HIS A 222 7.09 9.86 -4.18
CA HIS A 222 8.35 10.40 -4.70
C HIS A 222 9.56 9.75 -4.03
N HIS A 223 9.51 9.54 -2.71
CA HIS A 223 10.58 8.85 -1.98
C HIS A 223 10.76 7.40 -2.46
N MET A 224 9.67 6.69 -2.71
CA MET A 224 9.71 5.34 -3.31
C MET A 224 10.37 5.37 -4.69
N ALA A 225 9.99 6.33 -5.55
CA ALA A 225 10.59 6.49 -6.88
C ALA A 225 12.10 6.76 -6.82
N MET A 226 12.55 7.61 -5.90
CA MET A 226 13.98 7.86 -5.66
C MET A 226 14.77 6.60 -5.26
N ASN A 227 14.10 5.60 -4.68
CA ASN A 227 14.71 4.33 -4.28
C ASN A 227 14.56 3.23 -5.34
N GLY A 228 14.12 3.56 -6.56
CA GLY A 228 14.02 2.63 -7.68
C GLY A 228 12.73 1.79 -7.69
N ILE A 229 11.69 2.24 -6.99
CA ILE A 229 10.34 1.72 -7.15
C ILE A 229 9.69 2.45 -8.31
N GLU A 230 9.03 1.71 -9.19
CA GLU A 230 8.33 2.24 -10.35
C GLU A 230 6.96 2.79 -9.93
N VAL A 231 6.90 4.10 -9.69
CA VAL A 231 5.64 4.78 -9.38
C VAL A 231 5.00 5.20 -10.69
N VAL A 232 3.77 4.76 -10.91
CA VAL A 232 2.99 5.06 -12.12
C VAL A 232 1.65 5.68 -11.73
N ARG A 233 1.02 6.40 -12.66
CA ARG A 233 -0.30 6.98 -12.37
C ARG A 233 -1.31 5.88 -12.07
N ARG A 234 -1.36 4.84 -12.92
CA ARG A 234 -2.18 3.63 -12.75
C ARG A 234 -1.64 2.48 -13.59
N VAL A 235 -2.01 1.27 -13.22
CA VAL A 235 -1.87 0.09 -14.07
C VAL A 235 -3.14 -0.01 -14.92
N SER A 236 -3.02 0.36 -16.21
CA SER A 236 -4.15 0.43 -17.15
C SER A 236 -4.45 -0.94 -17.80
N SER A 237 -5.54 -1.00 -18.55
CA SER A 237 -5.96 -2.19 -19.33
C SER A 237 -5.03 -2.41 -20.51
#